data_0e907d3a532157c3052389f5586a4a08
#
_entry.id   0e907d3a532157c3052389f5586a4a08
#
_cell.length_a   1.000
_cell.length_b   1.000
_cell.length_c   1.000
_cell.angle_alpha   90.00
_cell.angle_beta   90.00
_cell.angle_gamma   90.00
#
_symmetry.space_group_name_H-M   'P 1'
#
loop_
_entity.id
_entity.type
_entity.pdbx_description
1 polymer ?
#
loop_
_entity_poly.entity_id
_entity_poly.type
_entity_poly.pdbx_seq_one_letter_code
_entity_poly.pdbx_strand_id
1 'polypeptide(L)'
;MSALEDTRVEVSSEPILQLKDVGKSYGNVHALRGVNINVYPGEVTCVLGDNGAGKSTLIKIIAGLHDYTEGSMKFQGEETRFSSPRVAQGLGIATVYQDLALAPLMSVWRNFFLGNELKKGLGLDVASMKRFAGEELQKMGIVIPDMDRPVGSLSGGQRQVIAIARAVYFGAKVVILDEPTAALGVKQSGVVLKYIMRMRDAGLGVIFITHNPHHAFLVGNHFVILKLGKLVLDAHRDELTLDQLTAEMAGGKELADLSHELRGADSTDAGDEALDQIDALLTEGDVEVPGDADTAAGKA
;
A
#
# COMPACT_ATOMS: atom_id res chain seq x y z
N MET A 1 8.14 1.47 -40.61
CA MET A 1 7.20 2.35 -39.93
C MET A 1 6.15 1.44 -39.32
N SER A 2 6.32 1.07 -38.08
CA SER A 2 5.37 0.23 -37.33
C SER A 2 4.88 1.05 -36.17
N ALA A 3 3.57 1.23 -36.13
CA ALA A 3 2.85 1.95 -35.10
C ALA A 3 3.03 1.23 -33.76
N LEU A 4 3.70 1.87 -32.83
CA LEU A 4 3.56 1.59 -31.41
C LEU A 4 2.22 2.21 -31.01
N GLU A 5 1.17 1.41 -31.01
CA GLU A 5 -0.10 1.76 -30.42
C GLU A 5 0.13 2.01 -28.91
N ASP A 6 -0.08 3.26 -28.56
CA ASP A 6 -0.12 3.77 -27.19
C ASP A 6 -1.39 3.20 -26.53
N THR A 7 -1.30 1.97 -26.03
CA THR A 7 -2.36 1.36 -25.20
C THR A 7 -2.32 2.00 -23.84
N ARG A 8 -2.87 3.21 -23.72
CA ARG A 8 -3.36 3.73 -22.44
C ARG A 8 -4.47 2.79 -22.01
N VAL A 9 -4.21 1.99 -20.98
CA VAL A 9 -5.25 1.23 -20.30
C VAL A 9 -6.24 2.27 -19.77
N GLU A 10 -7.44 2.32 -20.34
CA GLU A 10 -8.53 3.14 -19.80
C GLU A 10 -8.74 2.67 -18.38
N VAL A 11 -8.58 3.58 -17.42
CA VAL A 11 -8.87 3.30 -16.00
C VAL A 11 -10.35 2.92 -15.93
N SER A 12 -10.63 1.70 -15.48
CA SER A 12 -12.02 1.23 -15.32
C SER A 12 -12.78 2.21 -14.43
N SER A 13 -13.97 2.61 -14.84
CA SER A 13 -14.82 3.50 -14.06
C SER A 13 -15.37 2.85 -12.78
N GLU A 14 -15.24 1.52 -12.64
CA GLU A 14 -15.73 0.77 -11.49
C GLU A 14 -14.57 0.26 -10.62
N PRO A 15 -14.64 0.43 -9.29
CA PRO A 15 -13.63 -0.08 -8.40
C PRO A 15 -13.62 -1.62 -8.38
N ILE A 16 -12.42 -2.22 -8.43
CA ILE A 16 -12.24 -3.66 -8.28
C ILE A 16 -12.48 -4.11 -6.84
N LEU A 17 -12.13 -3.23 -5.87
CA LEU A 17 -12.39 -3.43 -4.45
C LEU A 17 -12.99 -2.14 -3.89
N GLN A 18 -14.10 -2.26 -3.18
CA GLN A 18 -14.77 -1.14 -2.52
C GLN A 18 -15.07 -1.50 -1.07
N LEU A 19 -14.66 -0.65 -0.15
CA LEU A 19 -15.04 -0.66 1.24
C LEU A 19 -15.99 0.52 1.48
N LYS A 20 -17.14 0.25 2.12
CA LYS A 20 -18.12 1.27 2.47
C LYS A 20 -18.46 1.18 3.95
N ASP A 21 -18.19 2.28 4.67
CA ASP A 21 -18.43 2.45 6.10
C ASP A 21 -17.87 1.30 6.96
N VAL A 22 -16.71 0.75 6.55
CA VAL A 22 -16.12 -0.41 7.21
C VAL A 22 -15.59 -0.03 8.59
N GLY A 23 -16.11 -0.72 9.61
CA GLY A 23 -15.69 -0.62 10.99
C GLY A 23 -15.18 -1.95 11.52
N LYS A 24 -14.25 -1.90 12.49
CA LYS A 24 -13.73 -3.06 13.21
C LYS A 24 -13.52 -2.74 14.68
N SER A 25 -14.16 -3.54 15.52
CA SER A 25 -14.02 -3.46 16.98
C SER A 25 -13.44 -4.76 17.53
N TYR A 26 -12.57 -4.65 18.52
CA TYR A 26 -12.04 -5.72 19.34
C TYR A 26 -12.43 -5.43 20.80
N GLY A 27 -13.53 -6.01 21.25
CA GLY A 27 -14.15 -5.63 22.50
C GLY A 27 -14.51 -4.13 22.51
N ASN A 28 -13.97 -3.37 23.43
CA ASN A 28 -14.20 -1.92 23.54
C ASN A 28 -13.25 -1.07 22.70
N VAL A 29 -12.30 -1.68 21.98
CA VAL A 29 -11.33 -0.96 21.15
C VAL A 29 -11.84 -0.93 19.72
N HIS A 30 -12.11 0.26 19.20
CA HIS A 30 -12.46 0.47 17.80
C HIS A 30 -11.19 0.68 16.99
N ALA A 31 -10.77 -0.35 16.26
CA ALA A 31 -9.57 -0.32 15.41
C ALA A 31 -9.80 0.37 14.05
N LEU A 32 -11.04 0.31 13.53
CA LEU A 32 -11.47 1.06 12.34
C LEU A 32 -12.89 1.59 12.56
N ARG A 33 -13.19 2.78 11.99
CA ARG A 33 -14.48 3.46 12.14
C ARG A 33 -14.87 4.12 10.82
N GLY A 34 -15.87 3.55 10.13
CA GLY A 34 -16.48 4.14 8.94
C GLY A 34 -15.49 4.38 7.80
N VAL A 35 -14.59 3.41 7.54
CA VAL A 35 -13.57 3.55 6.50
C VAL A 35 -14.19 3.30 5.14
N ASN A 36 -14.01 4.26 4.23
CA ASN A 36 -14.43 4.19 2.83
C ASN A 36 -13.18 4.22 1.95
N ILE A 37 -12.97 3.19 1.12
CA ILE A 37 -11.83 3.10 0.21
C ILE A 37 -12.28 2.43 -1.08
N ASN A 38 -11.91 3.01 -2.21
CA ASN A 38 -12.03 2.41 -3.54
C ASN A 38 -10.65 2.10 -4.10
N VAL A 39 -10.50 0.93 -4.68
CA VAL A 39 -9.28 0.51 -5.40
C VAL A 39 -9.67 0.20 -6.83
N TYR A 40 -8.98 0.82 -7.79
CA TYR A 40 -9.27 0.65 -9.21
C TYR A 40 -8.20 -0.20 -9.90
N PRO A 41 -8.57 -0.97 -10.95
CA PRO A 41 -7.60 -1.62 -11.81
C PRO A 41 -6.70 -0.58 -12.48
N GLY A 42 -5.40 -0.85 -12.55
CA GLY A 42 -4.43 0.08 -13.14
C GLY A 42 -4.12 1.30 -12.27
N GLU A 43 -4.40 1.22 -10.97
CA GLU A 43 -4.16 2.30 -10.01
C GLU A 43 -3.37 1.81 -8.79
N VAL A 44 -2.54 2.70 -8.24
CA VAL A 44 -1.88 2.53 -6.94
C VAL A 44 -2.59 3.39 -5.91
N THR A 45 -3.33 2.74 -5.02
CA THR A 45 -3.94 3.36 -3.83
C THR A 45 -2.95 3.26 -2.67
N CYS A 46 -2.39 4.39 -2.26
CA CYS A 46 -1.46 4.48 -1.13
C CYS A 46 -2.25 4.62 0.18
N VAL A 47 -2.04 3.70 1.12
CA VAL A 47 -2.60 3.76 2.46
C VAL A 47 -1.51 4.17 3.45
N LEU A 48 -1.63 5.39 3.96
CA LEU A 48 -0.65 6.04 4.81
C LEU A 48 -1.18 6.19 6.24
N GLY A 49 -0.30 6.55 7.15
CA GLY A 49 -0.61 6.81 8.56
C GLY A 49 0.42 6.19 9.50
N ASP A 50 0.41 6.65 10.75
CA ASP A 50 1.35 6.22 11.78
C ASP A 50 1.13 4.79 12.27
N ASN A 51 2.01 4.34 13.16
CA ASN A 51 1.83 3.09 13.88
C ASN A 51 0.58 3.18 14.75
N GLY A 52 -0.28 2.14 14.68
CA GLY A 52 -1.56 2.16 15.39
C GLY A 52 -2.71 2.87 14.65
N ALA A 53 -2.49 3.47 13.50
CA ALA A 53 -3.53 4.16 12.71
C ALA A 53 -4.67 3.25 12.21
N GLY A 54 -4.48 1.91 12.22
CA GLY A 54 -5.47 0.95 11.75
C GLY A 54 -5.09 0.24 10.45
N LYS A 55 -3.95 0.59 9.81
CA LYS A 55 -3.51 0.01 8.53
C LYS A 55 -3.46 -1.51 8.53
N SER A 56 -2.82 -2.12 9.53
CA SER A 56 -2.73 -3.58 9.63
C SER A 56 -4.10 -4.26 9.85
N THR A 57 -5.04 -3.58 10.52
CA THR A 57 -6.42 -4.09 10.66
C THR A 57 -7.14 -4.05 9.32
N LEU A 58 -6.98 -2.96 8.56
CA LEU A 58 -7.54 -2.83 7.20
C LEU A 58 -7.03 -3.94 6.28
N ILE A 59 -5.70 -4.17 6.24
CA ILE A 59 -5.09 -5.27 5.47
C ILE A 59 -5.72 -6.61 5.85
N LYS A 60 -5.79 -6.90 7.14
CA LYS A 60 -6.31 -8.18 7.64
C LYS A 60 -7.77 -8.42 7.25
N ILE A 61 -8.56 -7.36 7.14
CA ILE A 61 -9.95 -7.45 6.65
C ILE A 61 -9.95 -7.75 5.15
N ILE A 62 -9.22 -6.98 4.33
CA ILE A 62 -9.18 -7.17 2.87
C ILE A 62 -8.58 -8.53 2.52
N ALA A 63 -7.56 -8.97 3.26
CA ALA A 63 -6.93 -10.29 3.09
C ALA A 63 -7.75 -11.47 3.63
N GLY A 64 -8.91 -11.23 4.26
CA GLY A 64 -9.76 -12.28 4.81
C GLY A 64 -9.22 -12.96 6.08
N LEU A 65 -8.28 -12.30 6.80
CA LEU A 65 -7.78 -12.77 8.11
C LEU A 65 -8.71 -12.38 9.25
N HIS A 66 -9.38 -11.26 9.14
CA HIS A 66 -10.36 -10.75 10.09
C HIS A 66 -11.62 -10.33 9.37
N ASP A 67 -12.73 -10.52 10.05
CA ASP A 67 -14.01 -10.01 9.61
C ASP A 67 -14.20 -8.55 10.10
N TYR A 68 -14.92 -7.72 9.34
CA TYR A 68 -15.34 -6.40 9.79
C TYR A 68 -16.62 -6.51 10.63
N THR A 69 -16.84 -5.55 11.55
CA THR A 69 -18.02 -5.52 12.43
C THR A 69 -19.16 -4.69 11.86
N GLU A 70 -18.85 -3.70 11.04
CA GLU A 70 -19.79 -2.75 10.46
C GLU A 70 -19.43 -2.47 9.00
N GLY A 71 -20.39 -1.99 8.22
CA GLY A 71 -20.20 -1.63 6.83
C GLY A 71 -20.32 -2.79 5.85
N SER A 72 -19.82 -2.60 4.64
CA SER A 72 -19.83 -3.60 3.57
C SER A 72 -18.53 -3.52 2.75
N MET A 73 -18.20 -4.64 2.11
CA MET A 73 -17.10 -4.75 1.18
C MET A 73 -17.58 -5.39 -0.11
N LYS A 74 -17.20 -4.83 -1.26
CA LYS A 74 -17.44 -5.42 -2.57
C LYS A 74 -16.12 -5.74 -3.25
N PHE A 75 -16.06 -6.88 -3.92
CA PHE A 75 -14.96 -7.26 -4.77
C PHE A 75 -15.49 -7.62 -6.16
N GLN A 76 -15.00 -6.95 -7.20
CA GLN A 76 -15.50 -7.08 -8.58
C GLN A 76 -17.02 -6.85 -8.70
N GLY A 77 -17.55 -5.85 -7.96
CA GLY A 77 -18.96 -5.49 -7.95
C GLY A 77 -19.86 -6.34 -7.04
N GLU A 78 -19.38 -7.50 -6.58
CA GLU A 78 -20.15 -8.42 -5.73
C GLU A 78 -19.86 -8.16 -4.25
N GLU A 79 -20.90 -8.12 -3.43
CA GLU A 79 -20.77 -8.02 -1.98
C GLU A 79 -20.06 -9.27 -1.45
N THR A 80 -19.00 -9.05 -0.69
CA THR A 80 -18.07 -10.12 -0.30
C THR A 80 -17.67 -9.99 1.15
N ARG A 81 -17.63 -11.15 1.82
CA ARG A 81 -17.07 -11.32 3.15
C ARG A 81 -16.19 -12.55 3.12
N PHE A 82 -14.87 -12.33 3.13
CA PHE A 82 -13.93 -13.44 2.99
C PHE A 82 -13.88 -14.27 4.27
N SER A 83 -14.17 -15.55 4.16
CA SER A 83 -14.14 -16.48 5.31
C SER A 83 -12.71 -16.92 5.68
N SER A 84 -11.74 -16.67 4.83
CA SER A 84 -10.33 -17.01 5.06
C SER A 84 -9.40 -16.34 4.01
N PRO A 85 -8.10 -16.22 4.30
CA PRO A 85 -7.12 -15.73 3.33
C PRO A 85 -7.04 -16.55 2.06
N ARG A 86 -7.29 -17.86 2.17
CA ARG A 86 -7.30 -18.77 1.01
C ARG A 86 -8.43 -18.43 0.04
N VAL A 87 -9.60 -18.05 0.56
CA VAL A 87 -10.73 -17.60 -0.26
C VAL A 87 -10.41 -16.28 -0.95
N ALA A 88 -9.89 -15.30 -0.21
CA ALA A 88 -9.48 -14.01 -0.77
C ALA A 88 -8.42 -14.19 -1.88
N GLN A 89 -7.42 -15.03 -1.64
CA GLN A 89 -6.39 -15.37 -2.63
C GLN A 89 -6.97 -16.07 -3.85
N GLY A 90 -7.89 -17.01 -3.67
CA GLY A 90 -8.55 -17.72 -4.78
C GLY A 90 -9.39 -16.81 -5.68
N LEU A 91 -9.86 -15.67 -5.15
CA LEU A 91 -10.58 -14.65 -5.91
C LEU A 91 -9.66 -13.63 -6.58
N GLY A 92 -8.37 -13.60 -6.19
CA GLY A 92 -7.35 -12.74 -6.78
C GLY A 92 -6.85 -11.61 -5.89
N ILE A 93 -7.03 -11.69 -4.56
CA ILE A 93 -6.41 -10.75 -3.61
C ILE A 93 -5.16 -11.40 -3.05
N ALA A 94 -3.98 -10.84 -3.35
CA ALA A 94 -2.71 -11.31 -2.84
C ALA A 94 -2.10 -10.28 -1.89
N THR A 95 -1.55 -10.75 -0.76
CA THR A 95 -0.91 -9.89 0.22
C THR A 95 0.56 -10.25 0.36
N VAL A 96 1.42 -9.26 0.23
CA VAL A 96 2.84 -9.33 0.53
C VAL A 96 3.05 -8.55 1.83
N TYR A 97 3.22 -9.27 2.92
CA TYR A 97 3.44 -8.69 4.24
C TYR A 97 4.88 -8.19 4.39
N GLN A 98 5.11 -7.34 5.38
CA GLN A 98 6.44 -6.87 5.77
C GLN A 98 7.39 -8.04 6.07
N ASP A 99 6.91 -9.07 6.77
CA ASP A 99 7.57 -10.37 6.82
C ASP A 99 7.14 -11.17 5.58
N LEU A 100 8.08 -11.38 4.67
CA LEU A 100 7.83 -11.95 3.34
C LEU A 100 7.36 -13.41 3.35
N ALA A 101 7.34 -14.04 4.51
CA ALA A 101 7.01 -15.47 4.69
C ALA A 101 7.80 -16.38 3.72
N LEU A 102 9.08 -16.05 3.50
CA LEU A 102 10.02 -16.85 2.73
C LEU A 102 10.83 -17.74 3.68
N ALA A 103 10.99 -19.02 3.33
CA ALA A 103 11.82 -19.96 4.08
C ALA A 103 13.31 -19.75 3.69
N PRO A 104 14.17 -19.18 4.55
CA PRO A 104 15.51 -18.71 4.16
C PRO A 104 16.44 -19.81 3.63
N LEU A 105 16.32 -21.03 4.15
CA LEU A 105 17.14 -22.18 3.76
C LEU A 105 16.60 -22.92 2.52
N MET A 106 15.40 -22.58 2.09
CA MET A 106 14.77 -23.18 0.93
C MET A 106 15.18 -22.47 -0.35
N SER A 107 15.29 -23.21 -1.46
CA SER A 107 15.66 -22.66 -2.76
C SER A 107 14.65 -21.62 -3.28
N VAL A 108 15.11 -20.73 -4.18
CA VAL A 108 14.29 -19.69 -4.79
C VAL A 108 13.05 -20.28 -5.46
N TRP A 109 13.20 -21.30 -6.31
CA TRP A 109 12.06 -21.90 -7.00
C TRP A 109 11.06 -22.55 -6.04
N ARG A 110 11.52 -23.17 -4.94
CA ARG A 110 10.64 -23.74 -3.93
C ARG A 110 9.86 -22.67 -3.18
N ASN A 111 10.51 -21.58 -2.81
CA ASN A 111 9.80 -20.43 -2.19
C ASN A 111 8.76 -19.83 -3.15
N PHE A 112 9.08 -19.75 -4.44
CA PHE A 112 8.16 -19.21 -5.44
C PHE A 112 6.88 -20.05 -5.55
N PHE A 113 7.00 -21.37 -5.59
CA PHE A 113 5.87 -22.30 -5.77
C PHE A 113 5.32 -22.89 -4.48
N LEU A 114 5.80 -22.46 -3.31
CA LEU A 114 5.40 -23.02 -2.02
C LEU A 114 3.87 -22.96 -1.84
N GLY A 115 3.24 -24.15 -1.71
CA GLY A 115 1.79 -24.31 -1.61
C GLY A 115 1.03 -24.37 -2.94
N ASN A 116 1.73 -24.18 -4.07
CA ASN A 116 1.18 -24.26 -5.44
C ASN A 116 2.16 -25.01 -6.37
N GLU A 117 2.74 -26.10 -5.87
CA GLU A 117 3.74 -26.86 -6.59
C GLU A 117 3.16 -27.54 -7.85
N LEU A 118 3.88 -27.43 -8.96
CA LEU A 118 3.52 -28.11 -10.20
C LEU A 118 3.87 -29.60 -10.09
N LYS A 119 2.94 -30.45 -10.54
CA LYS A 119 3.09 -31.90 -10.52
C LYS A 119 3.25 -32.49 -11.92
N LYS A 120 4.12 -33.49 -12.03
CA LYS A 120 4.30 -34.31 -13.24
C LYS A 120 4.27 -35.80 -12.85
N GLY A 121 3.19 -36.48 -13.20
CA GLY A 121 2.95 -37.84 -12.73
C GLY A 121 2.79 -37.87 -11.20
N LEU A 122 3.56 -38.72 -10.53
CA LEU A 122 3.55 -38.86 -9.06
C LEU A 122 4.54 -37.92 -8.34
N GLY A 123 5.30 -37.10 -9.06
CA GLY A 123 6.33 -36.22 -8.49
C GLY A 123 6.11 -34.75 -8.81
N LEU A 124 7.04 -33.92 -8.37
CA LEU A 124 7.08 -32.48 -8.67
C LEU A 124 7.71 -32.24 -10.05
N ASP A 125 7.17 -31.32 -10.83
CA ASP A 125 7.78 -30.84 -12.07
C ASP A 125 8.79 -29.72 -11.77
N VAL A 126 9.93 -30.12 -11.20
CA VAL A 126 10.99 -29.18 -10.77
C VAL A 126 11.54 -28.37 -11.94
N ALA A 127 11.66 -29.00 -13.12
CA ALA A 127 12.21 -28.32 -14.30
C ALA A 127 11.32 -27.16 -14.75
N SER A 128 10.01 -27.40 -14.84
CA SER A 128 9.04 -26.36 -15.20
C SER A 128 8.96 -25.28 -14.12
N MET A 129 8.96 -25.64 -12.84
CA MET A 129 8.94 -24.66 -11.74
C MET A 129 10.15 -23.74 -11.76
N LYS A 130 11.37 -24.26 -11.97
CA LYS A 130 12.59 -23.43 -12.09
C LYS A 130 12.52 -22.50 -13.28
N ARG A 131 12.08 -23.01 -14.43
CA ARG A 131 11.95 -22.22 -15.66
C ARG A 131 10.95 -21.08 -15.47
N PHE A 132 9.73 -21.37 -15.02
CA PHE A 132 8.68 -20.36 -14.86
C PHE A 132 9.05 -19.32 -13.81
N ALA A 133 9.61 -19.74 -12.66
CA ALA A 133 10.08 -18.77 -11.68
C ALA A 133 11.18 -17.86 -12.24
N GLY A 134 12.13 -18.43 -13.01
CA GLY A 134 13.18 -17.66 -13.66
C GLY A 134 12.64 -16.67 -14.69
N GLU A 135 11.72 -17.10 -15.55
CA GLU A 135 11.07 -16.26 -16.55
C GLU A 135 10.29 -15.10 -15.90
N GLU A 136 9.54 -15.37 -14.86
CA GLU A 136 8.78 -14.33 -14.13
C GLU A 136 9.70 -13.31 -13.45
N LEU A 137 10.74 -13.78 -12.77
CA LEU A 137 11.72 -12.88 -12.15
C LEU A 137 12.48 -12.06 -13.21
N GLN A 138 12.77 -12.64 -14.37
CA GLN A 138 13.40 -11.93 -15.48
C GLN A 138 12.49 -10.87 -16.09
N LYS A 139 11.19 -11.14 -16.28
CA LYS A 139 10.19 -10.13 -16.69
C LYS A 139 10.16 -8.97 -15.72
N MET A 140 10.35 -9.25 -14.45
CA MET A 140 10.47 -8.26 -13.40
C MET A 140 11.88 -7.61 -13.34
N GLY A 141 12.83 -7.96 -14.25
CA GLY A 141 14.20 -7.41 -14.38
C GLY A 141 15.15 -7.90 -13.31
N ILE A 142 14.84 -9.00 -12.63
CA ILE A 142 15.78 -9.70 -11.76
C ILE A 142 16.22 -10.98 -12.40
N VAL A 143 17.54 -11.10 -12.61
CA VAL A 143 18.17 -12.33 -13.06
C VAL A 143 18.77 -13.03 -11.85
N ILE A 144 18.30 -14.25 -11.58
CA ILE A 144 18.87 -15.13 -10.56
C ILE A 144 19.50 -16.30 -11.34
N PRO A 145 20.84 -16.34 -11.43
CA PRO A 145 21.52 -17.34 -12.25
C PRO A 145 21.30 -18.79 -11.79
N ASP A 146 21.14 -18.97 -10.49
CA ASP A 146 20.92 -20.28 -9.89
C ASP A 146 19.63 -20.27 -9.04
N MET A 147 18.61 -20.96 -9.52
CA MET A 147 17.30 -21.09 -8.86
C MET A 147 17.34 -22.07 -7.67
N ASP A 148 18.37 -22.88 -7.53
CA ASP A 148 18.54 -23.82 -6.42
C ASP A 148 19.17 -23.15 -5.19
N ARG A 149 19.74 -21.96 -5.34
CA ARG A 149 20.35 -21.26 -4.20
C ARG A 149 19.30 -20.93 -3.13
N PRO A 150 19.69 -20.98 -1.84
CA PRO A 150 18.81 -20.58 -0.75
C PRO A 150 18.38 -19.12 -0.87
N VAL A 151 17.09 -18.84 -0.68
CA VAL A 151 16.55 -17.46 -0.79
C VAL A 151 17.15 -16.51 0.25
N GLY A 152 17.59 -17.05 1.40
CA GLY A 152 18.28 -16.26 2.44
C GLY A 152 19.63 -15.67 2.01
N SER A 153 20.27 -16.21 0.93
CA SER A 153 21.51 -15.66 0.36
C SER A 153 21.30 -14.45 -0.54
N LEU A 154 20.04 -14.08 -0.82
CA LEU A 154 19.68 -12.96 -1.67
C LEU A 154 19.60 -11.65 -0.88
N SER A 155 19.76 -10.52 -1.58
CA SER A 155 19.53 -9.21 -0.97
C SER A 155 18.08 -9.02 -0.54
N GLY A 156 17.81 -8.11 0.40
CA GLY A 156 16.45 -7.79 0.84
C GLY A 156 15.53 -7.42 -0.32
N GLY A 157 15.98 -6.57 -1.23
CA GLY A 157 15.22 -6.19 -2.42
C GLY A 157 14.92 -7.36 -3.37
N GLN A 158 15.87 -8.30 -3.55
CA GLN A 158 15.62 -9.50 -4.34
C GLN A 158 14.57 -10.40 -3.70
N ARG A 159 14.63 -10.58 -2.38
CA ARG A 159 13.61 -11.34 -1.64
C ARG A 159 12.23 -10.69 -1.76
N GLN A 160 12.16 -9.37 -1.63
CA GLN A 160 10.91 -8.61 -1.81
C GLN A 160 10.29 -8.86 -3.18
N VAL A 161 11.10 -8.78 -4.24
CA VAL A 161 10.62 -9.00 -5.61
C VAL A 161 10.17 -10.44 -5.82
N ILE A 162 10.82 -11.44 -5.24
CA ILE A 162 10.35 -12.84 -5.32
C ILE A 162 8.94 -12.97 -4.71
N ALA A 163 8.69 -12.35 -3.56
CA ALA A 163 7.38 -12.38 -2.92
C ALA A 163 6.31 -11.68 -3.78
N ILE A 164 6.65 -10.54 -4.38
CA ILE A 164 5.75 -9.80 -5.29
C ILE A 164 5.51 -10.61 -6.57
N ALA A 165 6.55 -11.13 -7.21
CA ALA A 165 6.47 -11.93 -8.44
C ALA A 165 5.57 -13.16 -8.25
N ARG A 166 5.71 -13.83 -7.11
CA ARG A 166 4.84 -14.93 -6.72
C ARG A 166 3.38 -14.52 -6.66
N ALA A 167 3.08 -13.38 -6.02
CA ALA A 167 1.71 -12.87 -5.91
C ALA A 167 1.08 -12.63 -7.28
N VAL A 168 1.81 -12.01 -8.20
CA VAL A 168 1.36 -11.71 -9.57
C VAL A 168 1.19 -12.99 -10.39
N TYR A 169 2.17 -13.90 -10.34
CA TYR A 169 2.17 -15.15 -11.12
C TYR A 169 0.93 -16.02 -10.84
N PHE A 170 0.46 -16.05 -9.60
CA PHE A 170 -0.71 -16.84 -9.22
C PHE A 170 -2.05 -16.11 -9.43
N GLY A 171 -2.07 -15.08 -10.29
CA GLY A 171 -3.31 -14.48 -10.79
C GLY A 171 -3.92 -13.44 -9.88
N ALA A 172 -3.11 -12.71 -9.14
CA ALA A 172 -3.59 -11.56 -8.38
C ALA A 172 -4.25 -10.53 -9.32
N LYS A 173 -5.38 -10.00 -8.88
CA LYS A 173 -6.09 -8.85 -9.46
C LYS A 173 -5.88 -7.61 -8.61
N VAL A 174 -5.80 -7.81 -7.29
CA VAL A 174 -5.42 -6.80 -6.30
C VAL A 174 -4.21 -7.31 -5.53
N VAL A 175 -3.16 -6.50 -5.46
CA VAL A 175 -1.95 -6.80 -4.69
C VAL A 175 -1.82 -5.81 -3.55
N ILE A 176 -1.78 -6.32 -2.33
CA ILE A 176 -1.54 -5.53 -1.12
C ILE A 176 -0.07 -5.67 -0.76
N LEU A 177 0.61 -4.55 -0.60
CA LEU A 177 2.02 -4.46 -0.23
C LEU A 177 2.13 -3.75 1.11
N ASP A 178 2.49 -4.48 2.16
CA ASP A 178 2.63 -3.96 3.52
C ASP A 178 4.09 -3.58 3.78
N GLU A 179 4.37 -2.28 3.82
CA GLU A 179 5.71 -1.69 4.05
C GLU A 179 6.83 -2.31 3.17
N PRO A 180 6.63 -2.46 1.85
CA PRO A 180 7.54 -3.25 1.02
C PRO A 180 8.93 -2.61 0.83
N THR A 181 9.09 -1.36 1.22
CA THR A 181 10.36 -0.62 1.14
C THR A 181 11.01 -0.38 2.51
N ALA A 182 10.35 -0.81 3.59
CA ALA A 182 10.93 -0.72 4.94
C ALA A 182 12.22 -1.55 5.03
N ALA A 183 13.20 -1.04 5.72
CA ALA A 183 14.52 -1.68 5.90
C ALA A 183 15.32 -1.96 4.60
N LEU A 184 14.94 -1.32 3.49
CA LEU A 184 15.68 -1.38 2.23
C LEU A 184 16.48 -0.09 2.00
N GLY A 185 17.70 -0.22 1.45
CA GLY A 185 18.46 0.94 0.98
C GLY A 185 17.82 1.58 -0.26
N VAL A 186 18.20 2.83 -0.56
CA VAL A 186 17.62 3.65 -1.64
C VAL A 186 17.55 2.92 -2.99
N LYS A 187 18.65 2.25 -3.40
CA LYS A 187 18.67 1.49 -4.67
C LYS A 187 17.69 0.34 -4.68
N GLN A 188 17.56 -0.37 -3.56
CA GLN A 188 16.66 -1.53 -3.42
C GLN A 188 15.19 -1.08 -3.39
N SER A 189 14.89 0.00 -2.67
CA SER A 189 13.56 0.62 -2.68
C SER A 189 13.16 1.06 -4.08
N GLY A 190 14.07 1.69 -4.84
CA GLY A 190 13.83 2.07 -6.22
C GLY A 190 13.47 0.89 -7.14
N VAL A 191 14.05 -0.29 -6.91
CA VAL A 191 13.67 -1.51 -7.61
C VAL A 191 12.23 -1.89 -7.27
N VAL A 192 11.86 -1.95 -5.99
CA VAL A 192 10.50 -2.30 -5.55
C VAL A 192 9.47 -1.30 -6.09
N LEU A 193 9.73 0.00 -6.01
CA LEU A 193 8.83 1.03 -6.52
C LEU A 193 8.59 0.90 -8.05
N LYS A 194 9.61 0.54 -8.81
CA LYS A 194 9.44 0.23 -10.25
C LYS A 194 8.50 -0.96 -10.49
N TYR A 195 8.48 -1.95 -9.57
CA TYR A 195 7.53 -3.07 -9.68
C TYR A 195 6.12 -2.67 -9.38
N ILE A 196 5.92 -1.82 -8.39
CA ILE A 196 4.60 -1.25 -8.09
C ILE A 196 4.04 -0.59 -9.35
N MET A 197 4.83 0.24 -10.02
CA MET A 197 4.40 0.86 -11.29
C MET A 197 4.09 -0.17 -12.39
N ARG A 198 4.93 -1.21 -12.55
CA ARG A 198 4.68 -2.25 -13.54
C ARG A 198 3.41 -3.05 -13.28
N MET A 199 3.10 -3.35 -12.02
CA MET A 199 1.82 -4.01 -11.67
C MET A 199 0.64 -3.12 -12.02
N ARG A 200 0.70 -1.83 -11.69
CA ARG A 200 -0.29 -0.84 -12.11
C ARG A 200 -0.47 -0.83 -13.64
N ASP A 201 0.64 -0.70 -14.37
CA ASP A 201 0.63 -0.62 -15.84
C ASP A 201 0.14 -1.93 -16.50
N ALA A 202 0.24 -3.05 -15.78
CA ALA A 202 -0.36 -4.33 -16.17
C ALA A 202 -1.85 -4.45 -15.82
N GLY A 203 -2.48 -3.39 -15.30
CA GLY A 203 -3.91 -3.34 -14.99
C GLY A 203 -4.30 -3.91 -13.62
N LEU A 204 -3.33 -4.21 -12.73
CA LEU A 204 -3.65 -4.65 -11.38
C LEU A 204 -4.06 -3.45 -10.50
N GLY A 205 -4.99 -3.68 -9.56
CA GLY A 205 -5.19 -2.77 -8.45
C GLY A 205 -4.08 -2.97 -7.42
N VAL A 206 -3.40 -1.92 -7.01
CA VAL A 206 -2.31 -2.03 -6.03
C VAL A 206 -2.65 -1.21 -4.79
N ILE A 207 -2.64 -1.86 -3.62
CA ILE A 207 -2.71 -1.20 -2.33
C ILE A 207 -1.30 -1.14 -1.77
N PHE A 208 -0.71 0.05 -1.74
CA PHE A 208 0.63 0.29 -1.24
C PHE A 208 0.57 0.94 0.14
N ILE A 209 0.93 0.19 1.17
CA ILE A 209 0.92 0.66 2.55
C ILE A 209 2.33 1.07 2.93
N THR A 210 2.47 2.29 3.41
CA THR A 210 3.75 2.82 3.86
C THR A 210 3.56 3.99 4.83
N HIS A 211 4.57 4.23 5.65
CA HIS A 211 4.70 5.44 6.45
C HIS A 211 5.62 6.48 5.79
N ASN A 212 6.15 6.20 4.58
CA ASN A 212 7.04 7.09 3.86
C ASN A 212 6.27 7.85 2.75
N PRO A 213 5.94 9.15 2.94
CA PRO A 213 5.20 9.95 1.96
C PRO A 213 5.94 10.10 0.63
N HIS A 214 7.28 10.19 0.66
CA HIS A 214 8.06 10.30 -0.57
C HIS A 214 7.93 9.06 -1.45
N HIS A 215 8.02 7.86 -0.87
CA HIS A 215 7.82 6.63 -1.62
C HIS A 215 6.40 6.50 -2.15
N ALA A 216 5.40 6.85 -1.33
CA ALA A 216 4.00 6.87 -1.76
C ALA A 216 3.79 7.83 -2.93
N PHE A 217 4.29 9.06 -2.81
CA PHE A 217 4.11 10.09 -3.83
C PHE A 217 4.78 9.77 -5.17
N LEU A 218 5.89 8.98 -5.16
CA LEU A 218 6.57 8.56 -6.39
C LEU A 218 5.72 7.63 -7.26
N VAL A 219 4.87 6.80 -6.67
CA VAL A 219 4.15 5.73 -7.39
C VAL A 219 2.63 5.82 -7.29
N GLY A 220 2.10 6.55 -6.28
CA GLY A 220 0.69 6.64 -5.97
C GLY A 220 -0.12 7.44 -6.99
N ASN A 221 -1.34 6.99 -7.24
CA ASN A 221 -2.37 7.68 -7.98
C ASN A 221 -3.42 8.25 -7.03
N HIS A 222 -3.69 7.55 -5.94
CA HIS A 222 -4.69 7.85 -4.94
C HIS A 222 -4.09 7.68 -3.54
N PHE A 223 -4.33 8.61 -2.64
CA PHE A 223 -3.76 8.67 -1.30
C PHE A 223 -4.86 8.71 -0.26
N VAL A 224 -4.79 7.78 0.69
CA VAL A 224 -5.67 7.73 1.85
C VAL A 224 -4.83 7.72 3.12
N ILE A 225 -5.12 8.62 4.05
CA ILE A 225 -4.45 8.67 5.36
C ILE A 225 -5.40 8.17 6.44
N LEU A 226 -4.94 7.15 7.15
CA LEU A 226 -5.60 6.63 8.34
C LEU A 226 -4.99 7.23 9.59
N LYS A 227 -5.84 7.68 10.53
CA LYS A 227 -5.46 8.18 11.85
C LYS A 227 -6.45 7.68 12.90
N LEU A 228 -5.95 6.96 13.92
CA LEU A 228 -6.77 6.40 14.99
C LEU A 228 -8.01 5.63 14.48
N GLY A 229 -7.85 4.86 13.43
CA GLY A 229 -8.90 4.05 12.82
C GLY A 229 -9.89 4.80 11.92
N LYS A 230 -9.68 6.08 11.66
CA LYS A 230 -10.50 6.90 10.76
C LYS A 230 -9.72 7.32 9.53
N LEU A 231 -10.43 7.54 8.44
CA LEU A 231 -9.88 8.18 7.25
C LEU A 231 -9.90 9.69 7.48
N VAL A 232 -8.75 10.34 7.38
CA VAL A 232 -8.59 11.79 7.54
C VAL A 232 -8.28 12.50 6.23
N LEU A 233 -7.74 11.79 5.24
CA LEU A 233 -7.51 12.28 3.89
C LEU A 233 -7.88 11.20 2.89
N ASP A 234 -8.52 11.61 1.82
CA ASP A 234 -8.86 10.81 0.63
C ASP A 234 -8.73 11.73 -0.58
N ALA A 235 -7.64 11.62 -1.34
CA ALA A 235 -7.32 12.54 -2.43
C ALA A 235 -6.57 11.85 -3.58
N HIS A 236 -6.83 12.28 -4.81
CA HIS A 236 -6.05 11.88 -5.96
C HIS A 236 -4.77 12.73 -6.10
N ARG A 237 -3.82 12.21 -6.90
CA ARG A 237 -2.50 12.81 -7.05
C ARG A 237 -2.51 14.25 -7.58
N ASP A 238 -3.49 14.61 -8.37
CA ASP A 238 -3.68 15.95 -8.93
C ASP A 238 -4.31 16.95 -7.96
N GLU A 239 -4.79 16.45 -6.82
CA GLU A 239 -5.48 17.24 -5.79
C GLU A 239 -4.56 17.66 -4.64
N LEU A 240 -3.35 17.07 -4.55
CA LEU A 240 -2.44 17.37 -3.45
C LEU A 240 -0.96 17.35 -3.86
N THR A 241 -0.14 18.11 -3.12
CA THR A 241 1.32 18.13 -3.26
C THR A 241 1.99 17.17 -2.27
N LEU A 242 3.29 16.89 -2.47
CA LEU A 242 4.08 16.09 -1.53
C LEU A 242 4.15 16.76 -0.15
N ASP A 243 4.27 18.08 -0.12
CA ASP A 243 4.37 18.84 1.14
C ASP A 243 3.07 18.78 1.93
N GLN A 244 1.92 18.91 1.26
CA GLN A 244 0.60 18.69 1.87
C GLN A 244 0.44 17.26 2.40
N LEU A 245 0.82 16.25 1.60
CA LEU A 245 0.78 14.86 2.05
C LEU A 245 1.65 14.63 3.29
N THR A 246 2.84 15.22 3.31
CA THR A 246 3.77 15.10 4.43
C THR A 246 3.25 15.82 5.68
N ALA A 247 2.68 17.02 5.53
CA ALA A 247 2.08 17.78 6.61
C ALA A 247 0.88 17.05 7.25
N GLU A 248 -0.01 16.48 6.42
CA GLU A 248 -1.15 15.69 6.91
C GLU A 248 -0.71 14.43 7.66
N MET A 249 0.35 13.77 7.18
CA MET A 249 0.92 12.61 7.87
C MET A 249 1.58 12.99 9.21
N ALA A 250 2.29 14.12 9.24
CA ALA A 250 2.93 14.62 10.46
C ALA A 250 1.94 15.10 11.52
N GLY A 251 0.65 15.21 11.19
CA GLY A 251 -0.37 15.69 12.12
C GLY A 251 -0.21 17.17 12.45
N GLY A 252 -0.10 18.02 11.41
CA GLY A 252 0.23 19.45 11.54
C GLY A 252 -0.47 20.20 12.69
N LYS A 253 -1.77 19.93 12.91
CA LYS A 253 -2.48 20.50 14.07
C LYS A 253 -1.96 19.99 15.42
N GLU A 254 -1.68 18.68 15.53
CA GLU A 254 -1.18 18.08 16.79
C GLU A 254 0.26 18.52 17.09
N LEU A 255 1.09 18.72 16.07
CA LEU A 255 2.42 19.30 16.24
C LEU A 255 2.36 20.76 16.65
N ALA A 256 1.40 21.54 16.11
CA ALA A 256 1.16 22.91 16.51
C ALA A 256 0.70 22.98 17.98
N ASP A 257 -0.26 22.12 18.37
CA ASP A 257 -0.74 22.04 19.75
C ASP A 257 0.39 21.62 20.71
N LEU A 258 1.21 20.61 20.31
CA LEU A 258 2.34 20.15 21.10
C LEU A 258 3.43 21.22 21.20
N SER A 259 3.73 21.95 20.11
CA SER A 259 4.70 23.06 20.14
C SER A 259 4.22 24.18 21.08
N HIS A 260 2.92 24.45 21.08
CA HIS A 260 2.32 25.44 21.99
C HIS A 260 2.38 25.01 23.47
N GLU A 261 2.12 23.71 23.75
CA GLU A 261 2.26 23.14 25.10
C GLU A 261 3.71 23.16 25.58
N LEU A 262 4.68 22.81 24.71
CA LEU A 262 6.11 22.81 25.06
C LEU A 262 6.65 24.21 25.29
N ARG A 263 6.19 25.23 24.56
CA ARG A 263 6.51 26.64 24.83
C ARG A 263 5.95 27.16 26.13
N GLY A 264 4.85 26.57 26.59
CA GLY A 264 4.24 26.89 27.89
C GLY A 264 4.91 26.23 29.13
N ALA A 265 5.75 25.21 28.89
CA ALA A 265 6.24 24.35 29.98
C ALA A 265 7.67 24.62 30.46
N ASP A 266 8.60 25.12 29.67
CA ASP A 266 9.93 25.64 30.09
C ASP A 266 10.75 26.14 28.89
N SER A 267 11.26 27.37 28.92
CA SER A 267 12.13 27.94 27.91
C SER A 267 13.58 27.63 28.22
N THR A 268 14.16 26.65 27.53
CA THR A 268 15.63 26.54 27.39
C THR A 268 16.01 26.83 25.94
N ASP A 269 17.07 27.62 25.70
CA ASP A 269 17.50 28.10 24.37
C ASP A 269 17.57 27.01 23.28
N ALA A 270 17.89 25.76 23.63
CA ALA A 270 17.93 24.64 22.69
C ALA A 270 16.53 24.08 22.30
N GLY A 271 15.54 24.31 23.15
CA GLY A 271 14.14 23.96 22.88
C GLY A 271 13.48 24.93 21.91
N ASP A 272 13.79 26.20 22.03
CA ASP A 272 13.21 27.26 21.19
C ASP A 272 13.66 27.14 19.72
N GLU A 273 14.91 26.74 19.45
CA GLU A 273 15.43 26.52 18.10
C GLU A 273 14.75 25.33 17.38
N ALA A 274 14.47 24.26 18.12
CA ALA A 274 13.74 23.09 17.59
C ALA A 274 12.25 23.41 17.36
N LEU A 275 11.64 24.23 18.22
CA LEU A 275 10.27 24.68 18.08
C LEU A 275 10.09 25.66 16.93
N ASP A 276 11.06 26.55 16.69
CA ASP A 276 11.07 27.47 15.55
C ASP A 276 11.21 26.72 14.22
N GLN A 277 11.95 25.59 14.16
CA GLN A 277 11.99 24.71 12.99
C GLN A 277 10.65 24.01 12.74
N ILE A 278 9.92 23.61 13.78
CA ILE A 278 8.59 23.03 13.68
C ILE A 278 7.58 24.08 13.16
N ASP A 279 7.60 25.28 13.69
CA ASP A 279 6.72 26.38 13.25
C ASP A 279 7.01 26.82 11.79
N ALA A 280 8.28 26.79 11.36
CA ALA A 280 8.64 27.05 9.97
C ALA A 280 8.02 26.00 9.03
N LEU A 281 8.05 24.72 9.41
CA LEU A 281 7.43 23.63 8.67
C LEU A 281 5.89 23.72 8.61
N LEU A 282 5.27 24.26 9.67
CA LEU A 282 3.83 24.44 9.77
C LEU A 282 3.33 25.66 8.98
N THR A 283 4.11 26.74 8.93
CA THR A 283 3.76 27.97 8.20
C THR A 283 3.98 27.86 6.69
N GLU A 284 4.89 27.01 6.23
CA GLU A 284 5.06 26.72 4.79
C GLU A 284 3.92 25.85 4.20
N GLY A 285 3.09 25.21 5.04
CA GLY A 285 1.94 24.37 4.65
C GLY A 285 0.58 25.08 4.60
N ASP A 286 0.45 26.30 5.13
CA ASP A 286 -0.82 27.05 5.12
C ASP A 286 -1.05 27.77 3.78
N VAL A 287 -1.52 27.01 2.77
CA VAL A 287 -2.15 27.59 1.58
C VAL A 287 -3.65 27.76 1.89
N GLU A 288 -4.08 29.04 1.88
CA GLU A 288 -5.47 29.44 2.11
C GLU A 288 -6.47 28.59 1.29
N VAL A 289 -7.38 27.95 1.98
CA VAL A 289 -8.59 27.40 1.38
C VAL A 289 -9.47 28.58 0.93
N PRO A 290 -9.88 28.71 -0.35
CA PRO A 290 -10.80 29.76 -0.77
C PRO A 290 -12.11 29.60 -0.01
N GLY A 291 -12.44 30.62 0.80
CA GLY A 291 -13.65 30.66 1.58
C GLY A 291 -14.91 30.66 0.71
N ASP A 292 -15.91 29.89 1.13
CA ASP A 292 -17.28 29.94 0.64
C ASP A 292 -17.82 31.37 0.65
N ALA A 293 -17.87 31.96 -0.53
CA ALA A 293 -18.69 33.16 -0.78
C ALA A 293 -20.00 32.69 -1.39
N ASP A 294 -20.99 32.42 -0.55
CA ASP A 294 -22.39 32.77 -0.92
C ASP A 294 -23.36 32.52 0.25
N THR A 295 -23.77 33.62 0.89
CA THR A 295 -25.12 33.75 1.45
C THR A 295 -25.33 35.18 1.95
N ALA A 296 -25.69 36.10 1.04
CA ALA A 296 -26.44 37.30 1.42
C ALA A 296 -27.05 37.96 0.17
N ALA A 297 -28.18 37.50 -0.27
CA ALA A 297 -29.12 38.34 -1.03
C ALA A 297 -30.55 37.84 -0.80
N GLY A 298 -31.22 38.48 0.10
CA GLY A 298 -32.63 38.24 0.38
C GLY A 298 -33.19 39.30 1.30
N LYS A 299 -33.50 40.51 0.79
CA LYS A 299 -34.64 41.34 1.18
C LYS A 299 -34.49 42.76 0.65
N ALA A 300 -35.18 43.08 -0.38
CA ALA A 300 -36.01 44.28 -0.56
C ALA A 300 -36.83 44.09 -1.86
#